data_e342439e08b899c41c738ccc95ef924d
#
_entry.id   e342439e08b899c41c738ccc95ef924d
#
_cell.length_a   1.000
_cell.length_b   1.000
_cell.length_c   1.000
_cell.angle_alpha   90.00
_cell.angle_beta   90.00
_cell.angle_gamma   90.00
#
_symmetry.space_group_name_H-M   'P 1'
#
loop_
_entity.id
_entity.type
_entity.pdbx_description
1 polymer ?
#
loop_
_entity_poly.entity_id
_entity_poly.type
_entity_poly.pdbx_seq_one_letter_code
_entity_poly.pdbx_strand_id
1 'polypeptide(L)'
;MYIRNGQPFDISAPQVLNDVQYPPGWFFDAEQRAANNILQIPDPVPPATTATQIATLVEFRLSSGVWAPRWQVVEKTSEQLEAEAAALKTDIEAAVAQCYVDVDAVTKDAVGARTEEYREAEEAARTFATAGYQGDVALSVSSYAQYNPTRQAQTNQWAADQIIAKADAYREAQVQMRARRFECQTGMRASTTREQLAAAVANWRNFIAGIRSALGL
;
A
#
# COMPACT_ATOMS: atom_id res chain seq x y z
N MET A 1 6.08 27.31 2.49
CA MET A 1 6.29 27.98 1.18
C MET A 1 7.00 29.31 1.34
N TYR A 2 7.74 29.79 0.32
CA TYR A 2 8.38 31.09 0.34
C TYR A 2 7.83 31.99 -0.77
N ILE A 3 7.75 33.28 -0.52
CA ILE A 3 7.32 34.30 -1.49
C ILE A 3 8.29 35.48 -1.52
N ARG A 4 8.40 36.12 -2.68
CA ARG A 4 9.11 37.39 -2.87
C ARG A 4 8.27 38.29 -3.76
N ASN A 5 8.02 39.51 -3.31
CA ASN A 5 7.17 40.49 -4.04
C ASN A 5 5.79 39.93 -4.44
N GLY A 6 5.18 39.09 -3.59
CA GLY A 6 3.88 38.47 -3.85
C GLY A 6 3.88 37.28 -4.81
N GLN A 7 5.05 36.83 -5.27
CA GLN A 7 5.18 35.64 -6.13
C GLN A 7 5.83 34.48 -5.40
N PRO A 8 5.47 33.22 -5.72
CA PRO A 8 6.17 32.07 -5.23
C PRO A 8 7.67 32.15 -5.50
N PHE A 9 8.48 31.77 -4.51
CA PHE A 9 9.93 31.81 -4.61
C PHE A 9 10.55 30.47 -4.21
N ASP A 10 11.30 29.87 -5.12
CA ASP A 10 11.98 28.60 -4.86
C ASP A 10 13.37 28.87 -4.28
N ILE A 11 13.53 28.62 -2.97
CA ILE A 11 14.81 28.79 -2.27
C ILE A 11 15.82 27.67 -2.56
N SER A 12 15.39 26.58 -3.18
CA SER A 12 16.22 25.42 -3.50
C SER A 12 16.91 25.51 -4.87
N ALA A 13 16.33 26.30 -5.78
CA ALA A 13 16.87 26.51 -7.13
C ALA A 13 17.90 27.65 -7.18
N PRO A 14 18.80 27.68 -8.19
CA PRO A 14 19.65 28.84 -8.43
C PRO A 14 18.80 30.05 -8.79
N GLN A 15 19.11 31.20 -8.22
CA GLN A 15 18.33 32.45 -8.37
C GLN A 15 19.19 33.58 -8.91
N VAL A 16 18.59 34.47 -9.70
CA VAL A 16 19.20 35.73 -10.11
C VAL A 16 18.37 36.86 -9.54
N LEU A 17 18.96 37.64 -8.64
CA LEU A 17 18.31 38.80 -8.01
C LEU A 17 19.19 40.03 -8.17
N ASN A 18 18.64 41.10 -8.75
CA ASN A 18 19.37 42.37 -8.98
C ASN A 18 20.71 42.13 -9.72
N ASP A 19 20.67 41.31 -10.76
CA ASP A 19 21.83 40.92 -11.59
C ASP A 19 22.92 40.12 -10.86
N VAL A 20 22.65 39.66 -9.64
CA VAL A 20 23.52 38.77 -8.86
C VAL A 20 22.99 37.34 -8.94
N GLN A 21 23.86 36.42 -9.34
CA GLN A 21 23.54 35.01 -9.37
C GLN A 21 23.83 34.34 -8.01
N TYR A 22 22.82 33.69 -7.43
CA TYR A 22 22.90 32.96 -6.19
C TYR A 22 22.84 31.46 -6.45
N PRO A 23 23.71 30.66 -5.82
CA PRO A 23 23.70 29.20 -5.99
C PRO A 23 22.43 28.56 -5.37
N PRO A 24 22.10 27.32 -5.74
CA PRO A 24 21.03 26.56 -5.11
C PRO A 24 21.17 26.51 -3.59
N GLY A 25 20.07 26.74 -2.87
CA GLY A 25 20.05 26.68 -1.41
C GLY A 25 20.67 27.87 -0.67
N TRP A 26 21.17 28.91 -1.35
CA TRP A 26 21.68 30.11 -0.70
C TRP A 26 20.68 30.75 0.26
N PHE A 27 19.39 30.69 -0.08
CA PHE A 27 18.30 31.26 0.71
C PHE A 27 17.73 30.28 1.77
N PHE A 28 18.42 29.20 2.10
CA PHE A 28 18.11 28.43 3.31
C PHE A 28 18.47 29.20 4.59
N ASP A 29 19.42 30.11 4.49
CA ASP A 29 19.77 31.01 5.56
C ASP A 29 18.69 32.09 5.80
N ALA A 30 18.30 32.29 7.07
CA ALA A 30 17.25 33.24 7.44
C ALA A 30 17.63 34.70 7.23
N GLU A 31 18.90 35.03 7.45
CA GLU A 31 19.41 36.41 7.26
C GLU A 31 19.41 36.77 5.76
N GLN A 32 19.82 35.81 4.91
CA GLN A 32 19.78 36.03 3.46
C GLN A 32 18.36 36.18 2.95
N ARG A 33 17.40 35.46 3.48
CA ARG A 33 15.98 35.66 3.14
C ARG A 33 15.48 37.04 3.56
N ALA A 34 15.78 37.43 4.80
CA ALA A 34 15.37 38.75 5.32
C ALA A 34 15.97 39.90 4.49
N ALA A 35 17.27 39.84 4.16
CA ALA A 35 17.98 40.83 3.36
C ALA A 35 17.39 40.98 1.93
N ASN A 36 16.77 39.95 1.40
CA ASN A 36 16.22 39.91 0.05
C ASN A 36 14.69 39.99 0.01
N ASN A 37 14.02 40.32 1.12
CA ASN A 37 12.56 40.36 1.27
C ASN A 37 11.86 39.05 0.89
N ILE A 38 12.47 37.92 1.22
CA ILE A 38 11.89 36.57 1.02
C ILE A 38 11.18 36.20 2.30
N LEU A 39 9.88 36.06 2.23
CA LEU A 39 9.02 35.75 3.37
C LEU A 39 8.64 34.29 3.37
N GLN A 40 8.69 33.64 4.53
CA GLN A 40 8.10 32.33 4.73
C GLN A 40 6.63 32.52 5.13
N ILE A 41 5.75 31.86 4.41
CA ILE A 41 4.32 31.81 4.68
C ILE A 41 3.85 30.36 4.81
N PRO A 42 2.73 30.09 5.50
CA PRO A 42 2.12 28.76 5.48
C PRO A 42 1.86 28.30 4.05
N ASP A 43 1.89 26.99 3.84
CA ASP A 43 1.55 26.42 2.54
C ASP A 43 0.09 26.77 2.19
N PRO A 44 -0.16 27.33 1.00
CA PRO A 44 -1.50 27.75 0.62
C PRO A 44 -2.39 26.55 0.37
N VAL A 45 -3.57 26.55 0.97
CA VAL A 45 -4.59 25.53 0.75
C VAL A 45 -5.48 25.97 -0.41
N PRO A 46 -5.57 25.17 -1.49
CA PRO A 46 -6.45 25.50 -2.60
C PRO A 46 -7.92 25.45 -2.17
N PRO A 47 -8.80 26.26 -2.78
CA PRO A 47 -10.24 26.15 -2.55
C PRO A 47 -10.77 24.81 -3.03
N ALA A 48 -11.88 24.37 -2.45
CA ALA A 48 -12.58 23.18 -2.93
C ALA A 48 -13.02 23.38 -4.39
N THR A 49 -12.79 22.35 -5.21
CA THR A 49 -13.17 22.31 -6.62
C THR A 49 -14.03 21.09 -6.92
N THR A 50 -14.79 21.16 -8.00
CA THR A 50 -15.50 19.98 -8.53
C THR A 50 -14.53 19.05 -9.30
N ALA A 51 -14.99 17.86 -9.69
CA ALA A 51 -14.19 16.93 -10.48
C ALA A 51 -13.72 17.52 -11.82
N THR A 52 -14.50 18.47 -12.37
CA THR A 52 -14.20 19.13 -13.66
C THR A 52 -13.41 20.43 -13.52
N GLN A 53 -13.07 20.85 -12.31
CA GLN A 53 -12.40 22.12 -12.04
C GLN A 53 -10.99 21.92 -11.50
N ILE A 54 -10.14 22.90 -11.76
CA ILE A 54 -8.80 23.02 -11.19
C ILE A 54 -8.61 24.41 -10.57
N ALA A 55 -8.04 24.46 -9.38
CA ALA A 55 -7.64 25.69 -8.72
C ALA A 55 -6.15 25.95 -9.00
N THR A 56 -5.86 27.09 -9.64
CA THR A 56 -4.49 27.51 -9.93
C THR A 56 -4.13 28.71 -9.06
N LEU A 57 -3.00 28.62 -8.37
CA LEU A 57 -2.47 29.75 -7.60
C LEU A 57 -1.94 30.80 -8.59
N VAL A 58 -2.54 31.97 -8.57
CA VAL A 58 -2.16 33.09 -9.47
C VAL A 58 -1.08 33.94 -8.85
N GLU A 59 -1.30 34.38 -7.62
CA GLU A 59 -0.43 35.32 -6.90
C GLU A 59 -0.70 35.29 -5.40
N PHE A 60 0.18 35.91 -4.63
CA PHE A 60 -0.11 36.27 -3.25
C PHE A 60 -0.38 37.77 -3.18
N ARG A 61 -1.43 38.17 -2.45
CA ARG A 61 -1.75 39.57 -2.19
C ARG A 61 -1.60 39.88 -0.72
N LEU A 62 -1.04 41.08 -0.45
CA LEU A 62 -1.01 41.64 0.89
C LEU A 62 -2.38 42.27 1.18
N SER A 63 -3.10 41.74 2.16
CA SER A 63 -4.38 42.29 2.61
C SER A 63 -4.34 42.40 4.13
N SER A 64 -4.58 43.62 4.64
CA SER A 64 -4.54 43.91 6.08
C SER A 64 -3.25 43.45 6.79
N GLY A 65 -2.10 43.54 6.12
CA GLY A 65 -0.80 43.15 6.66
C GLY A 65 -0.50 41.65 6.58
N VAL A 66 -1.39 40.83 6.01
CA VAL A 66 -1.23 39.39 5.85
C VAL A 66 -1.15 39.02 4.37
N TRP A 67 -0.18 38.21 3.99
CA TRP A 67 -0.09 37.65 2.65
C TRP A 67 -1.08 36.49 2.50
N ALA A 68 -2.02 36.64 1.56
CA ALA A 68 -3.04 35.66 1.26
C ALA A 68 -2.93 35.16 -0.19
N PRO A 69 -3.09 33.86 -0.45
CA PRO A 69 -3.08 33.29 -1.79
C PRO A 69 -4.33 33.75 -2.56
N ARG A 70 -4.15 34.13 -3.81
CA ARG A 70 -5.24 34.35 -4.77
C ARG A 70 -5.30 33.16 -5.73
N TRP A 71 -6.42 32.47 -5.70
CA TRP A 71 -6.69 31.33 -6.55
C TRP A 71 -7.59 31.70 -7.73
N GLN A 72 -7.35 31.12 -8.86
CA GLN A 72 -8.27 31.09 -9.99
C GLN A 72 -8.81 29.67 -10.14
N VAL A 73 -10.12 29.51 -10.07
CA VAL A 73 -10.80 28.23 -10.35
C VAL A 73 -11.29 28.27 -11.79
N VAL A 74 -10.85 27.32 -12.59
CA VAL A 74 -11.22 27.20 -14.01
C VAL A 74 -11.68 25.78 -14.31
N GLU A 75 -12.52 25.63 -15.34
CA GLU A 75 -12.87 24.30 -15.84
C GLU A 75 -11.64 23.65 -16.51
N LYS A 76 -11.47 22.34 -16.28
CA LYS A 76 -10.45 21.56 -16.96
C LYS A 76 -10.77 21.44 -18.45
N THR A 77 -9.76 21.41 -19.27
CA THR A 77 -9.92 21.12 -20.69
C THR A 77 -10.30 19.64 -20.90
N SER A 78 -10.89 19.31 -22.04
CA SER A 78 -11.18 17.92 -22.42
C SER A 78 -9.92 17.05 -22.38
N GLU A 79 -8.79 17.59 -22.85
CA GLU A 79 -7.51 16.89 -22.83
C GLU A 79 -7.04 16.56 -21.40
N GLN A 80 -7.23 17.50 -20.45
CA GLN A 80 -6.89 17.27 -19.02
C GLN A 80 -7.78 16.17 -18.42
N LEU A 81 -9.07 16.20 -18.70
CA LEU A 81 -10.01 15.19 -18.24
C LEU A 81 -9.70 13.79 -18.81
N GLU A 82 -9.37 13.72 -20.10
CA GLU A 82 -8.97 12.47 -20.77
C GLU A 82 -7.65 11.93 -20.17
N ALA A 83 -6.67 12.80 -19.93
CA ALA A 83 -5.40 12.41 -19.30
C ALA A 83 -5.61 11.88 -17.88
N GLU A 84 -6.46 12.52 -17.07
CA GLU A 84 -6.80 12.05 -15.72
C GLU A 84 -7.53 10.70 -15.75
N ALA A 85 -8.46 10.51 -16.68
CA ALA A 85 -9.17 9.25 -16.86
C ALA A 85 -8.22 8.13 -17.29
N ALA A 86 -7.31 8.41 -18.22
CA ALA A 86 -6.28 7.45 -18.64
C ALA A 86 -5.33 7.08 -17.50
N ALA A 87 -4.91 8.06 -16.69
CA ALA A 87 -4.09 7.81 -15.52
C ALA A 87 -4.81 6.95 -14.47
N LEU A 88 -6.08 7.25 -14.17
CA LEU A 88 -6.88 6.44 -13.27
C LEU A 88 -7.03 5.00 -13.77
N LYS A 89 -7.24 4.80 -15.08
CA LYS A 89 -7.31 3.46 -15.67
C LYS A 89 -6.01 2.69 -15.46
N THR A 90 -4.87 3.31 -15.66
CA THR A 90 -3.55 2.71 -15.42
C THR A 90 -3.38 2.34 -13.94
N ASP A 91 -3.77 3.23 -13.02
CA ASP A 91 -3.71 2.98 -11.59
C ASP A 91 -4.61 1.78 -11.18
N ILE A 92 -5.80 1.66 -11.80
CA ILE A 92 -6.71 0.53 -11.59
C ILE A 92 -6.08 -0.78 -12.07
N GLU A 93 -5.51 -0.80 -13.26
CA GLU A 93 -4.87 -2.00 -13.82
C GLU A 93 -3.70 -2.47 -12.93
N ALA A 94 -2.88 -1.53 -12.44
CA ALA A 94 -1.80 -1.82 -11.52
C ALA A 94 -2.31 -2.37 -10.17
N ALA A 95 -3.36 -1.79 -9.60
CA ALA A 95 -3.97 -2.25 -8.36
C ALA A 95 -4.57 -3.66 -8.49
N VAL A 96 -5.24 -3.94 -9.61
CA VAL A 96 -5.78 -5.27 -9.92
C VAL A 96 -4.68 -6.32 -10.06
N ALA A 97 -3.58 -5.97 -10.74
CA ALA A 97 -2.42 -6.86 -10.88
C ALA A 97 -1.76 -7.14 -9.53
N GLN A 98 -1.65 -6.13 -8.66
CA GLN A 98 -1.07 -6.27 -7.32
C GLN A 98 -1.81 -7.31 -6.46
N CYS A 99 -3.13 -7.48 -6.64
CA CYS A 99 -3.86 -8.51 -5.92
C CYS A 99 -3.35 -9.94 -6.18
N TYR A 100 -2.84 -10.24 -7.38
CA TYR A 100 -2.23 -11.53 -7.67
C TYR A 100 -0.87 -11.67 -7.00
N VAL A 101 -0.05 -10.63 -7.08
CA VAL A 101 1.27 -10.60 -6.42
C VAL A 101 1.15 -10.82 -4.92
N ASP A 102 0.16 -10.21 -4.28
CA ASP A 102 -0.08 -10.35 -2.85
C ASP A 102 -0.50 -11.79 -2.47
N VAL A 103 -1.36 -12.43 -3.27
CA VAL A 103 -1.75 -13.84 -3.07
C VAL A 103 -0.55 -14.77 -3.24
N ASP A 104 0.25 -14.55 -4.29
CA ASP A 104 1.45 -15.34 -4.56
C ASP A 104 2.48 -15.17 -3.43
N ALA A 105 2.61 -13.97 -2.86
CA ALA A 105 3.48 -13.70 -1.72
C ALA A 105 3.02 -14.45 -0.46
N VAL A 106 1.72 -14.45 -0.15
CA VAL A 106 1.17 -15.24 0.98
C VAL A 106 1.42 -16.73 0.77
N THR A 107 1.17 -17.23 -0.45
CA THR A 107 1.41 -18.63 -0.80
C THR A 107 2.89 -19.00 -0.63
N LYS A 108 3.80 -18.15 -1.14
CA LYS A 108 5.24 -18.34 -1.01
C LYS A 108 5.70 -18.37 0.45
N ASP A 109 5.16 -17.46 1.27
CA ASP A 109 5.55 -17.37 2.68
C ASP A 109 4.98 -18.53 3.50
N ALA A 110 3.76 -19.02 3.16
CA ALA A 110 3.12 -20.13 3.87
C ALA A 110 3.75 -21.50 3.56
N VAL A 111 3.99 -21.80 2.29
CA VAL A 111 4.43 -23.13 1.86
C VAL A 111 5.76 -23.13 1.09
N GLY A 112 6.12 -22.03 0.46
CA GLY A 112 7.36 -21.88 -0.29
C GLY A 112 7.55 -22.94 -1.38
N ALA A 113 8.78 -23.42 -1.52
CA ALA A 113 9.13 -24.50 -2.46
C ALA A 113 8.80 -25.91 -1.93
N ARG A 114 8.22 -26.04 -0.72
CA ARG A 114 7.97 -27.31 -0.04
C ARG A 114 6.52 -27.78 -0.15
N THR A 115 5.79 -27.33 -1.15
CA THR A 115 4.36 -27.64 -1.32
C THR A 115 4.12 -29.14 -1.33
N GLU A 116 4.97 -29.92 -2.00
CA GLU A 116 4.84 -31.37 -2.10
C GLU A 116 5.13 -32.06 -0.76
N GLU A 117 6.20 -31.64 -0.08
CA GLU A 117 6.53 -32.13 1.26
C GLU A 117 5.37 -31.91 2.26
N TYR A 118 4.74 -30.73 2.22
CA TYR A 118 3.60 -30.43 3.09
C TYR A 118 2.35 -31.23 2.71
N ARG A 119 2.12 -31.49 1.41
CA ARG A 119 1.02 -32.32 0.94
C ARG A 119 1.18 -33.78 1.41
N GLU A 120 2.38 -34.33 1.28
CA GLU A 120 2.69 -35.68 1.74
C GLU A 120 2.57 -35.81 3.28
N ALA A 121 3.06 -34.83 4.02
CA ALA A 121 2.93 -34.78 5.47
C ALA A 121 1.47 -34.72 5.92
N GLU A 122 0.64 -33.93 5.23
CA GLU A 122 -0.79 -33.86 5.49
C GLU A 122 -1.51 -35.17 5.23
N GLU A 123 -1.24 -35.79 4.09
CA GLU A 123 -1.83 -37.08 3.72
C GLU A 123 -1.49 -38.17 4.77
N ALA A 124 -0.22 -38.22 5.18
CA ALA A 124 0.24 -39.12 6.24
C ALA A 124 -0.44 -38.84 7.59
N ALA A 125 -0.58 -37.57 7.96
CA ALA A 125 -1.23 -37.20 9.21
C ALA A 125 -2.73 -37.57 9.21
N ARG A 126 -3.44 -37.31 8.11
CA ARG A 126 -4.86 -37.70 7.96
C ARG A 126 -5.06 -39.23 7.98
N THR A 127 -4.17 -39.96 7.34
CA THR A 127 -4.19 -41.43 7.37
C THR A 127 -4.02 -41.94 8.80
N PHE A 128 -3.05 -41.41 9.55
CA PHE A 128 -2.81 -41.80 10.94
C PHE A 128 -3.99 -41.43 11.86
N ALA A 129 -4.57 -40.22 11.68
CA ALA A 129 -5.76 -39.81 12.43
C ALA A 129 -6.99 -40.72 12.14
N THR A 130 -7.20 -41.08 10.86
CA THR A 130 -8.29 -41.98 10.44
C THR A 130 -8.15 -43.37 11.03
N ALA A 131 -6.91 -43.86 11.23
CA ALA A 131 -6.61 -45.12 11.92
C ALA A 131 -6.74 -45.01 13.46
N GLY A 132 -7.34 -43.96 13.99
CA GLY A 132 -7.48 -43.72 15.43
C GLY A 132 -6.14 -43.49 16.14
N TYR A 133 -5.16 -42.95 15.45
CA TYR A 133 -3.79 -42.73 15.92
C TYR A 133 -3.07 -44.01 16.33
N GLN A 134 -3.38 -45.10 15.63
CA GLN A 134 -2.79 -46.42 15.87
C GLN A 134 -2.01 -46.89 14.64
N GLY A 135 -1.03 -47.80 14.88
CA GLY A 135 -0.23 -48.38 13.82
C GLY A 135 1.05 -47.59 13.50
N ASP A 136 1.59 -47.83 12.31
CA ASP A 136 2.83 -47.21 11.85
C ASP A 136 2.67 -45.72 11.60
N VAL A 137 3.67 -44.98 12.03
CA VAL A 137 3.68 -43.51 11.90
C VAL A 137 4.70 -43.10 10.85
N ALA A 138 4.24 -42.35 9.85
CA ALA A 138 5.12 -41.80 8.83
C ALA A 138 6.20 -40.88 9.43
N LEU A 139 7.39 -40.84 8.79
CA LEU A 139 8.53 -40.07 9.26
C LEU A 139 8.22 -38.57 9.35
N SER A 140 7.42 -38.05 8.42
CA SER A 140 6.98 -36.65 8.43
C SER A 140 6.23 -36.27 9.71
N VAL A 141 5.38 -37.16 10.22
CA VAL A 141 4.62 -36.93 11.47
C VAL A 141 5.53 -37.11 12.69
N SER A 142 6.29 -38.22 12.76
CA SER A 142 7.14 -38.53 13.92
C SER A 142 8.30 -37.53 14.09
N SER A 143 8.92 -37.07 13.01
CA SER A 143 9.94 -36.04 13.09
C SER A 143 9.36 -34.69 13.50
N TYR A 144 8.15 -34.32 13.06
CA TYR A 144 7.49 -33.11 13.54
C TYR A 144 7.14 -33.20 15.04
N ALA A 145 6.74 -34.36 15.54
CA ALA A 145 6.54 -34.60 16.97
C ALA A 145 7.82 -34.37 17.78
N GLN A 146 8.96 -34.78 17.27
CA GLN A 146 10.25 -34.69 17.97
C GLN A 146 10.88 -33.29 17.84
N TYR A 147 10.83 -32.64 16.66
CA TYR A 147 11.62 -31.46 16.34
C TYR A 147 10.75 -30.20 16.07
N ASN A 148 9.53 -30.18 16.57
CA ASN A 148 8.58 -29.09 16.39
C ASN A 148 9.10 -27.72 16.96
N PRO A 149 8.46 -26.59 16.59
CA PRO A 149 8.88 -25.25 17.02
C PRO A 149 8.85 -25.03 18.54
N THR A 150 8.09 -25.81 19.30
CA THR A 150 8.04 -25.69 20.77
C THR A 150 9.32 -26.19 21.44
N ARG A 151 10.20 -26.87 20.69
CA ARG A 151 11.45 -27.50 21.17
C ARG A 151 11.25 -28.52 22.30
N GLN A 152 10.04 -29.08 22.43
CA GLN A 152 9.70 -30.14 23.37
C GLN A 152 9.13 -31.31 22.58
N ALA A 153 9.57 -32.53 22.86
CA ALA A 153 9.02 -33.73 22.25
C ALA A 153 7.53 -33.81 22.58
N GLN A 154 6.74 -34.08 21.55
CA GLN A 154 5.29 -34.19 21.61
C GLN A 154 4.87 -35.60 21.17
N THR A 155 3.59 -35.92 21.34
CA THR A 155 3.05 -37.20 20.81
C THR A 155 2.87 -37.11 19.29
N ASN A 156 2.89 -38.28 18.63
CA ASN A 156 2.58 -38.37 17.19
C ASN A 156 1.14 -37.92 16.88
N GLN A 157 0.20 -38.16 17.80
CA GLN A 157 -1.18 -37.66 17.70
C GLN A 157 -1.18 -36.13 17.66
N TRP A 158 -0.52 -35.47 18.63
CA TRP A 158 -0.40 -33.99 18.63
C TRP A 158 0.19 -33.49 17.32
N ALA A 159 1.24 -34.16 16.82
CA ALA A 159 1.89 -33.74 15.58
C ALA A 159 0.95 -33.87 14.38
N ALA A 160 0.22 -34.97 14.27
CA ALA A 160 -0.77 -35.18 13.21
C ALA A 160 -1.88 -34.11 13.26
N ASP A 161 -2.42 -33.81 14.45
CA ASP A 161 -3.45 -32.81 14.64
C ASP A 161 -2.94 -31.39 14.24
N GLN A 162 -1.70 -31.04 14.58
CA GLN A 162 -1.09 -29.76 14.20
C GLN A 162 -0.86 -29.64 12.68
N ILE A 163 -0.40 -30.72 12.03
CA ILE A 163 -0.22 -30.74 10.56
C ILE A 163 -1.56 -30.57 9.87
N ILE A 164 -2.59 -31.31 10.29
CA ILE A 164 -3.95 -31.21 9.74
C ILE A 164 -4.52 -29.80 9.94
N ALA A 165 -4.44 -29.26 11.15
CA ALA A 165 -4.96 -27.92 11.46
C ALA A 165 -4.30 -26.84 10.60
N LYS A 166 -2.98 -26.89 10.39
CA LYS A 166 -2.26 -25.95 9.52
C LYS A 166 -2.67 -26.10 8.05
N ALA A 167 -2.81 -27.33 7.57
CA ALA A 167 -3.25 -27.59 6.21
C ALA A 167 -4.67 -27.09 5.96
N ASP A 168 -5.58 -27.29 6.90
CA ASP A 168 -6.97 -26.83 6.80
C ASP A 168 -7.04 -25.29 6.85
N ALA A 169 -6.29 -24.65 7.76
CA ALA A 169 -6.21 -23.18 7.82
C ALA A 169 -5.68 -22.59 6.51
N TYR A 170 -4.65 -23.21 5.90
CA TYR A 170 -4.12 -22.76 4.62
C TYR A 170 -5.13 -22.91 3.47
N ARG A 171 -5.85 -24.05 3.40
CA ARG A 171 -6.91 -24.23 2.39
C ARG A 171 -8.03 -23.22 2.53
N GLU A 172 -8.48 -23.00 3.75
CA GLU A 172 -9.51 -21.98 4.04
C GLU A 172 -9.02 -20.60 3.59
N ALA A 173 -7.77 -20.24 3.92
CA ALA A 173 -7.17 -18.98 3.48
C ALA A 173 -7.12 -18.87 1.94
N GLN A 174 -6.80 -19.94 1.22
CA GLN A 174 -6.80 -19.94 -0.26
C GLN A 174 -8.19 -19.69 -0.83
N VAL A 175 -9.23 -20.32 -0.28
CA VAL A 175 -10.62 -20.12 -0.71
C VAL A 175 -11.04 -18.68 -0.46
N GLN A 176 -10.76 -18.14 0.72
CA GLN A 176 -11.08 -16.77 1.08
C GLN A 176 -10.33 -15.76 0.21
N MET A 177 -9.02 -15.95 -0.01
CA MET A 177 -8.22 -15.09 -0.88
C MET A 177 -8.75 -15.07 -2.31
N ARG A 178 -9.15 -16.22 -2.85
CA ARG A 178 -9.72 -16.30 -4.19
C ARG A 178 -11.03 -15.51 -4.29
N ALA A 179 -11.96 -15.75 -3.38
CA ALA A 179 -13.26 -15.09 -3.37
C ALA A 179 -13.11 -13.56 -3.21
N ARG A 180 -12.33 -13.16 -2.19
CA ARG A 180 -12.12 -11.73 -1.88
C ARG A 180 -11.36 -10.99 -2.97
N ARG A 181 -10.42 -11.66 -3.66
CA ARG A 181 -9.72 -11.07 -4.80
C ARG A 181 -10.69 -10.67 -5.91
N PHE A 182 -11.60 -11.56 -6.31
CA PHE A 182 -12.59 -11.22 -7.34
C PHE A 182 -13.49 -10.05 -6.94
N GLU A 183 -13.94 -10.04 -5.69
CA GLU A 183 -14.76 -8.95 -5.15
C GLU A 183 -14.01 -7.61 -5.16
N CYS A 184 -12.79 -7.58 -4.61
CA CYS A 184 -11.98 -6.37 -4.54
C CYS A 184 -11.56 -5.87 -5.94
N GLN A 185 -11.16 -6.76 -6.85
CA GLN A 185 -10.84 -6.40 -8.23
C GLN A 185 -12.06 -5.81 -8.97
N THR A 186 -13.27 -6.32 -8.71
CA THR A 186 -14.50 -5.75 -9.24
C THR A 186 -14.73 -4.34 -8.70
N GLY A 187 -14.56 -4.13 -7.40
CA GLY A 187 -14.64 -2.81 -6.78
C GLY A 187 -13.59 -1.83 -7.31
N MET A 188 -12.34 -2.27 -7.50
CA MET A 188 -11.29 -1.46 -8.11
C MET A 188 -11.65 -1.03 -9.54
N ARG A 189 -12.14 -1.95 -10.38
CA ARG A 189 -12.55 -1.64 -11.77
C ARG A 189 -13.76 -0.71 -11.85
N ALA A 190 -14.62 -0.72 -10.83
CA ALA A 190 -15.77 0.17 -10.74
C ALA A 190 -15.43 1.57 -10.22
N SER A 191 -14.18 1.80 -9.77
CA SER A 191 -13.76 3.10 -9.26
C SER A 191 -13.74 4.16 -10.35
N THR A 192 -14.37 5.28 -10.09
CA THR A 192 -14.42 6.46 -10.97
C THR A 192 -13.57 7.61 -10.45
N THR A 193 -13.03 7.49 -9.23
CA THR A 193 -12.12 8.46 -8.63
C THR A 193 -10.95 7.75 -7.94
N ARG A 194 -9.85 8.49 -7.72
CA ARG A 194 -8.69 7.97 -6.99
C ARG A 194 -8.99 7.64 -5.53
N GLU A 195 -9.88 8.38 -4.90
CA GLU A 195 -10.32 8.14 -3.52
C GLU A 195 -11.06 6.80 -3.41
N GLN A 196 -11.95 6.50 -4.37
CA GLN A 196 -12.64 5.20 -4.44
C GLN A 196 -11.65 4.07 -4.67
N LEU A 197 -10.70 4.23 -5.58
CA LEU A 197 -9.65 3.25 -5.82
C LEU A 197 -8.80 3.03 -4.58
N ALA A 198 -8.36 4.12 -3.91
CA ALA A 198 -7.58 4.04 -2.69
C ALA A 198 -8.32 3.28 -1.57
N ALA A 199 -9.61 3.53 -1.41
CA ALA A 199 -10.45 2.81 -0.44
C ALA A 199 -10.55 1.31 -0.78
N ALA A 200 -10.73 0.95 -2.07
CA ALA A 200 -10.78 -0.44 -2.52
C ALA A 200 -9.43 -1.15 -2.30
N VAL A 201 -8.31 -0.48 -2.57
CA VAL A 201 -6.96 -1.00 -2.31
C VAL A 201 -6.71 -1.18 -0.82
N ALA A 202 -7.12 -0.23 0.03
CA ALA A 202 -6.97 -0.34 1.48
C ALA A 202 -7.76 -1.55 2.03
N ASN A 203 -8.98 -1.76 1.51
CA ASN A 203 -9.81 -2.92 1.86
C ASN A 203 -9.12 -4.26 1.53
N TRP A 204 -8.51 -4.35 0.36
CA TRP A 204 -7.73 -5.51 -0.05
C TRP A 204 -6.52 -5.73 0.87
N ARG A 205 -5.72 -4.69 1.12
CA ARG A 205 -4.52 -4.77 1.98
C ARG A 205 -4.84 -5.21 3.40
N ASN A 206 -5.92 -4.68 3.97
CA ASN A 206 -6.38 -5.07 5.31
C ASN A 206 -6.79 -6.55 5.35
N PHE A 207 -7.47 -7.03 4.31
CA PHE A 207 -7.83 -8.44 4.20
C PHE A 207 -6.58 -9.33 4.12
N ILE A 208 -5.61 -9.02 3.27
CA ILE A 208 -4.35 -9.79 3.15
C ILE A 208 -3.57 -9.77 4.48
N ALA A 209 -3.52 -8.63 5.18
CA ALA A 209 -2.89 -8.56 6.50
C ALA A 209 -3.58 -9.50 7.51
N GLY A 210 -4.92 -9.56 7.48
CA GLY A 210 -5.69 -10.50 8.30
C GLY A 210 -5.38 -11.98 7.98
N ILE A 211 -5.30 -12.34 6.70
CA ILE A 211 -4.92 -13.69 6.27
C ILE A 211 -3.50 -14.04 6.76
N ARG A 212 -2.52 -13.15 6.58
CA ARG A 212 -1.15 -13.35 7.06
C ARG A 212 -1.12 -13.60 8.57
N SER A 213 -1.81 -12.77 9.34
CA SER A 213 -1.93 -12.94 10.80
C SER A 213 -2.56 -14.28 11.18
N ALA A 214 -3.63 -14.71 10.48
CA ALA A 214 -4.30 -15.99 10.75
C ALA A 214 -3.40 -17.20 10.44
N LEU A 215 -2.50 -17.08 9.46
CA LEU A 215 -1.51 -18.10 9.10
C LEU A 215 -0.22 -18.05 9.95
N GLY A 216 -0.06 -17.01 10.79
CA GLY A 216 1.14 -16.81 11.61
C GLY A 216 2.36 -16.35 10.80
N LEU A 217 2.14 -15.58 9.72
CA LEU A 217 3.17 -15.05 8.81
C LEU A 217 3.55 -13.61 9.10
#